data_8af4b55d4a8b27a5c364f69f9e5c97d7
#
_entry.id   8af4b55d4a8b27a5c364f69f9e5c97d7
#
_cell.length_a   1.000
_cell.length_b   1.000
_cell.length_c   1.000
_cell.angle_alpha   90.00
_cell.angle_beta   90.00
_cell.angle_gamma   90.00
#
_symmetry.space_group_name_H-M   'P 1'
#
loop_
_entity.id
_entity.type
_entity.pdbx_description
1 polymer ?
#
loop_
_entity_poly.entity_id
_entity_poly.type
_entity_poly.pdbx_seq_one_letter_code
_entity_poly.pdbx_strand_id
1 'polypeptide(L)'
;ITSRGFLFDGTDTILIAYAKRDTVITLNSSWEAREGRFKLVHVTPQEEVIVIDDTGEQSRSKVSLTAGRNVIKIVGQGAKLQDLAVSVSGIHENDFEEVYYSEADEYLRNLLTEISKGAGKIEKEKVMDVLFMAEEKEVSEIFAAMLKQGMTFSPDELQELLIYSDAAVSTSYLADAVENGDSRSLDREQLSAVIPYIKGEGRIRLLNAMSGEAAFDCLEEWAPYLEDDEWEMLLMDYTDKNKLTYSQILSLYPYLDEELIERLDEKQD
;
A
#
# COMPACT_ATOMS: atom_id res chain seq x y z
N ILE A 1 -15.76 0.75 -16.26
CA ILE A 1 -16.19 -0.18 -15.19
C ILE A 1 -17.11 -1.20 -15.81
N THR A 2 -16.93 -2.46 -15.53
CA THR A 2 -17.84 -3.56 -15.87
C THR A 2 -18.00 -4.47 -14.65
N SER A 3 -19.23 -4.87 -14.31
CA SER A 3 -19.50 -5.78 -13.20
C SER A 3 -20.73 -6.64 -13.48
N ARG A 4 -20.82 -7.82 -12.86
CA ARG A 4 -21.92 -8.77 -13.03
C ARG A 4 -22.49 -9.20 -11.69
N GLY A 5 -23.80 -9.05 -11.53
CA GLY A 5 -24.58 -9.65 -10.46
C GLY A 5 -24.21 -9.19 -9.05
N PHE A 6 -24.34 -7.90 -8.72
CA PHE A 6 -24.03 -7.39 -7.40
C PHE A 6 -25.12 -6.49 -6.82
N LEU A 7 -25.16 -6.41 -5.49
CA LEU A 7 -25.99 -5.46 -4.77
C LEU A 7 -25.23 -4.16 -4.62
N PHE A 8 -25.86 -3.03 -4.99
CA PHE A 8 -25.28 -1.70 -4.85
C PHE A 8 -26.22 -0.79 -4.06
N ASP A 9 -25.71 -0.25 -2.96
CA ASP A 9 -26.41 0.72 -2.11
C ASP A 9 -25.43 1.81 -1.69
N GLY A 10 -25.72 3.06 -2.04
CA GLY A 10 -24.82 4.19 -1.81
C GLY A 10 -24.36 4.88 -3.08
N THR A 11 -23.15 5.42 -3.04
CA THR A 11 -22.53 6.15 -4.16
C THR A 11 -21.11 5.69 -4.39
N ASP A 12 -20.68 5.67 -5.65
CA ASP A 12 -19.29 5.45 -6.01
C ASP A 12 -18.88 6.41 -7.15
N THR A 13 -17.62 6.78 -7.19
CA THR A 13 -17.07 7.74 -8.14
C THR A 13 -16.44 7.01 -9.32
N ILE A 14 -16.87 7.37 -10.54
CA ILE A 14 -16.35 6.79 -11.79
C ILE A 14 -15.26 7.66 -12.38
N LEU A 15 -15.39 8.98 -12.25
CA LEU A 15 -14.50 9.96 -12.86
C LEU A 15 -14.51 11.25 -12.04
N ILE A 16 -13.34 11.79 -11.81
CA ILE A 16 -13.11 13.16 -11.36
C ILE A 16 -12.29 13.86 -12.44
N ALA A 17 -12.79 14.97 -12.96
CA ALA A 17 -12.15 15.70 -14.04
C ALA A 17 -12.02 17.19 -13.69
N TYR A 18 -10.80 17.68 -13.63
CA TYR A 18 -10.50 19.11 -13.46
C TYR A 18 -10.41 19.76 -14.85
N ALA A 19 -11.53 20.30 -15.32
CA ALA A 19 -11.61 20.92 -16.65
C ALA A 19 -11.00 22.33 -16.64
N LYS A 20 -10.07 22.59 -17.57
CA LYS A 20 -9.47 23.93 -17.79
C LYS A 20 -10.48 24.94 -18.34
N ARG A 21 -11.46 24.43 -19.06
CA ARG A 21 -12.52 25.18 -19.76
C ARG A 21 -13.75 24.31 -19.92
N ASP A 22 -14.84 24.94 -20.30
CA ASP A 22 -16.07 24.22 -20.66
C ASP A 22 -15.75 23.24 -21.81
N THR A 23 -16.09 21.97 -21.61
CA THR A 23 -15.81 20.90 -22.58
C THR A 23 -16.92 19.85 -22.53
N VAL A 24 -16.86 18.85 -23.40
CA VAL A 24 -17.86 17.79 -23.49
C VAL A 24 -17.17 16.44 -23.54
N ILE A 25 -17.57 15.55 -22.65
CA ILE A 25 -17.21 14.13 -22.69
C ILE A 25 -18.40 13.29 -23.16
N THR A 26 -18.12 12.06 -23.55
CA THR A 26 -19.15 11.08 -23.91
C THR A 26 -19.11 9.93 -22.91
N LEU A 27 -20.24 9.64 -22.30
CA LEU A 27 -20.46 8.45 -21.46
C LEU A 27 -21.28 7.43 -22.26
N ASN A 28 -20.78 6.20 -22.31
CA ASN A 28 -21.59 5.07 -22.75
C ASN A 28 -21.91 4.24 -21.53
N SER A 29 -23.20 3.95 -21.32
CA SER A 29 -23.66 3.21 -20.16
C SER A 29 -24.70 2.15 -20.56
N SER A 30 -24.69 1.05 -19.83
CA SER A 30 -25.75 0.04 -19.85
C SER A 30 -25.76 -0.70 -18.52
N TRP A 31 -26.97 -0.97 -18.01
CA TRP A 31 -27.17 -1.85 -16.85
C TRP A 31 -28.59 -2.41 -16.85
N GLU A 32 -28.75 -3.53 -16.15
CA GLU A 32 -30.06 -4.06 -15.80
C GLU A 32 -30.21 -4.03 -14.29
N ALA A 33 -31.20 -3.26 -13.79
CA ALA A 33 -31.56 -3.27 -12.37
C ALA A 33 -32.82 -4.16 -12.18
N ARG A 34 -32.65 -5.29 -11.49
CA ARG A 34 -33.75 -6.20 -11.17
C ARG A 34 -34.58 -5.72 -9.99
N GLU A 35 -33.95 -5.02 -9.05
CA GLU A 35 -34.55 -4.45 -7.86
C GLU A 35 -33.86 -3.11 -7.54
N GLY A 36 -34.55 -2.25 -6.79
CA GLY A 36 -34.03 -0.97 -6.36
C GLY A 36 -33.99 0.08 -7.46
N ARG A 37 -33.18 1.11 -7.24
CA ARG A 37 -32.98 2.22 -8.18
C ARG A 37 -31.49 2.44 -8.41
N PHE A 38 -31.13 2.77 -9.64
CA PHE A 38 -29.76 3.07 -10.02
C PHE A 38 -29.71 4.21 -11.04
N LYS A 39 -28.73 5.08 -10.94
CA LYS A 39 -28.57 6.20 -11.87
C LYS A 39 -27.09 6.62 -11.98
N LEU A 40 -26.78 7.24 -13.10
CA LEU A 40 -25.56 8.00 -13.33
C LEU A 40 -25.84 9.49 -13.10
N VAL A 41 -24.96 10.16 -12.37
CA VAL A 41 -25.06 11.59 -12.08
C VAL A 41 -23.75 12.31 -12.37
N HIS A 42 -23.87 13.58 -12.73
CA HIS A 42 -22.78 14.54 -12.82
C HIS A 42 -22.93 15.55 -11.68
N VAL A 43 -21.88 15.71 -10.88
CA VAL A 43 -21.77 16.75 -9.87
C VAL A 43 -20.88 17.85 -10.46
N THR A 44 -21.44 19.04 -10.62
CA THR A 44 -20.74 20.19 -11.19
C THR A 44 -19.78 20.82 -10.17
N PRO A 45 -18.87 21.73 -10.59
CA PRO A 45 -18.03 22.52 -9.65
C PRO A 45 -18.82 23.38 -8.67
N GLN A 46 -20.10 23.64 -8.94
CA GLN A 46 -21.02 24.38 -8.05
C GLN A 46 -21.84 23.46 -7.16
N GLU A 47 -21.48 22.17 -7.09
CA GLU A 47 -22.16 21.12 -6.32
C GLU A 47 -23.59 20.80 -6.79
N GLU A 48 -23.97 21.22 -8.00
CA GLU A 48 -25.23 20.83 -8.62
C GLU A 48 -25.18 19.36 -9.09
N VAL A 49 -26.22 18.60 -8.79
CA VAL A 49 -26.34 17.20 -9.20
C VAL A 49 -27.26 17.08 -10.41
N ILE A 50 -26.72 16.69 -11.55
CA ILE A 50 -27.43 16.50 -12.81
C ILE A 50 -27.53 15.00 -13.10
N VAL A 51 -28.75 14.48 -13.30
CA VAL A 51 -28.93 13.09 -13.72
C VAL A 51 -28.55 12.95 -15.19
N ILE A 52 -27.64 12.02 -15.47
CA ILE A 52 -27.19 11.71 -16.83
C ILE A 52 -28.05 10.60 -17.42
N ASP A 53 -28.27 9.55 -16.65
CA ASP A 53 -29.03 8.38 -17.06
C ASP A 53 -29.64 7.68 -15.82
N ASP A 54 -30.90 7.30 -15.87
CA ASP A 54 -31.63 6.55 -14.84
C ASP A 54 -32.46 5.40 -15.43
N THR A 55 -32.30 5.12 -16.73
CA THR A 55 -33.10 4.14 -17.46
C THR A 55 -32.45 2.76 -17.50
N GLY A 56 -31.13 2.67 -17.50
CA GLY A 56 -30.37 1.44 -17.65
C GLY A 56 -30.32 0.88 -19.07
N GLU A 57 -31.02 1.48 -20.01
CA GLU A 57 -30.92 1.11 -21.42
C GLU A 57 -29.54 1.47 -21.96
N GLN A 58 -29.08 0.78 -22.99
CA GLN A 58 -27.81 1.12 -23.63
C GLN A 58 -27.88 2.57 -24.14
N SER A 59 -27.16 3.46 -23.48
CA SER A 59 -27.19 4.89 -23.77
C SER A 59 -25.81 5.41 -24.13
N ARG A 60 -25.83 6.52 -24.91
CA ARG A 60 -24.65 7.31 -25.23
C ARG A 60 -24.96 8.76 -24.94
N SER A 61 -24.56 9.25 -23.79
CA SER A 61 -24.86 10.59 -23.30
C SER A 61 -23.67 11.51 -23.48
N LYS A 62 -23.94 12.71 -23.99
CA LYS A 62 -22.97 13.82 -23.99
C LYS A 62 -23.13 14.58 -22.68
N VAL A 63 -22.04 14.69 -21.91
CA VAL A 63 -22.00 15.41 -20.63
C VAL A 63 -21.18 16.67 -20.82
N SER A 64 -21.82 17.82 -20.62
CA SER A 64 -21.13 19.12 -20.61
C SER A 64 -20.48 19.31 -19.25
N LEU A 65 -19.17 19.45 -19.23
CA LEU A 65 -18.37 19.77 -18.06
C LEU A 65 -18.06 21.27 -18.09
N THR A 66 -18.23 21.94 -16.96
CA THR A 66 -17.80 23.34 -16.80
C THR A 66 -16.38 23.41 -16.25
N ALA A 67 -15.70 24.54 -16.44
CA ALA A 67 -14.37 24.73 -15.88
C ALA A 67 -14.34 24.47 -14.36
N GLY A 68 -13.37 23.70 -13.88
CA GLY A 68 -13.21 23.27 -12.49
C GLY A 68 -13.42 21.78 -12.27
N ARG A 69 -13.64 21.36 -11.02
CA ARG A 69 -13.77 19.97 -10.59
C ARG A 69 -15.17 19.44 -10.91
N ASN A 70 -15.25 18.52 -11.84
CA ASN A 70 -16.48 17.80 -12.21
C ASN A 70 -16.37 16.33 -11.75
N VAL A 71 -17.45 15.76 -11.22
CA VAL A 71 -17.47 14.38 -10.75
C VAL A 71 -18.61 13.60 -11.39
N ILE A 72 -18.30 12.45 -11.97
CA ILE A 72 -19.30 11.49 -12.45
C ILE A 72 -19.41 10.38 -11.42
N LYS A 73 -20.63 10.15 -10.92
CA LYS A 73 -20.91 9.14 -9.91
C LYS A 73 -22.00 8.18 -10.36
N ILE A 74 -21.93 6.96 -9.84
CA ILE A 74 -23.04 6.03 -9.77
C ILE A 74 -23.73 6.18 -8.41
N VAL A 75 -25.05 6.08 -8.41
CA VAL A 75 -25.89 6.17 -7.20
C VAL A 75 -26.91 5.04 -7.24
N GLY A 76 -26.91 4.23 -6.18
CA GLY A 76 -27.86 3.12 -6.02
C GLY A 76 -28.62 3.21 -4.72
N GLN A 77 -29.84 2.68 -4.73
CA GLN A 77 -30.68 2.49 -3.57
C GLN A 77 -31.25 1.07 -3.60
N GLY A 78 -30.59 0.18 -2.86
CA GLY A 78 -30.93 -1.24 -2.82
C GLY A 78 -30.93 -1.89 -4.22
N ALA A 79 -30.08 -1.44 -5.12
CA ALA A 79 -30.08 -1.86 -6.51
C ALA A 79 -29.41 -3.24 -6.67
N LYS A 80 -30.15 -4.22 -7.18
CA LYS A 80 -29.58 -5.49 -7.67
C LYS A 80 -29.27 -5.34 -9.14
N LEU A 81 -28.00 -5.12 -9.45
CA LEU A 81 -27.53 -4.85 -10.80
C LEU A 81 -27.02 -6.12 -11.49
N GLN A 82 -27.32 -6.21 -12.78
CA GLN A 82 -26.74 -7.19 -13.69
C GLN A 82 -26.12 -6.46 -14.88
N ASP A 83 -24.93 -6.93 -15.29
CA ASP A 83 -24.22 -6.45 -16.49
C ASP A 83 -23.99 -4.93 -16.57
N LEU A 84 -23.65 -4.30 -15.41
CA LEU A 84 -23.25 -2.88 -15.41
C LEU A 84 -22.00 -2.68 -16.28
N ALA A 85 -22.10 -1.78 -17.24
CA ALA A 85 -20.99 -1.29 -18.02
C ALA A 85 -21.05 0.23 -18.16
N VAL A 86 -19.97 0.92 -17.80
CA VAL A 86 -19.81 2.36 -18.01
C VAL A 86 -18.43 2.62 -18.59
N SER A 87 -18.38 3.39 -19.67
CA SER A 87 -17.13 3.86 -20.26
C SER A 87 -17.19 5.34 -20.60
N VAL A 88 -16.04 6.00 -20.50
CA VAL A 88 -15.86 7.42 -20.76
C VAL A 88 -14.99 7.59 -22.00
N SER A 89 -15.32 8.53 -22.86
CA SER A 89 -14.52 8.91 -24.03
C SER A 89 -14.62 10.42 -24.30
N GLY A 90 -13.68 10.93 -25.12
CA GLY A 90 -13.60 12.36 -25.41
C GLY A 90 -12.80 13.15 -24.36
N ILE A 91 -11.97 12.45 -23.56
CA ILE A 91 -11.02 13.09 -22.67
C ILE A 91 -9.78 13.46 -23.50
N HIS A 92 -9.49 14.75 -23.62
CA HIS A 92 -8.32 15.27 -24.32
C HIS A 92 -7.44 16.03 -23.31
N GLU A 93 -6.17 15.71 -23.22
CA GLU A 93 -5.21 16.31 -22.27
C GLU A 93 -5.21 17.84 -22.25
N ASN A 94 -5.47 18.47 -23.40
CA ASN A 94 -5.51 19.93 -23.50
C ASN A 94 -6.72 20.57 -22.79
N ASP A 95 -7.77 19.79 -22.53
CA ASP A 95 -9.02 20.28 -21.93
C ASP A 95 -9.06 20.09 -20.42
N PHE A 96 -8.16 19.28 -19.86
CA PHE A 96 -8.13 18.94 -18.44
C PHE A 96 -6.78 19.28 -17.81
N GLU A 97 -6.80 19.68 -16.54
CA GLU A 97 -5.59 19.75 -15.70
C GLU A 97 -5.24 18.34 -15.21
N GLU A 98 -6.23 17.65 -14.67
CA GLU A 98 -6.11 16.33 -14.07
C GLU A 98 -7.39 15.53 -14.28
N VAL A 99 -7.25 14.21 -14.34
CA VAL A 99 -8.37 13.27 -14.45
C VAL A 99 -8.06 12.05 -13.57
N TYR A 100 -9.01 11.70 -12.70
CA TYR A 100 -8.92 10.56 -11.79
C TYR A 100 -10.12 9.64 -11.97
N TYR A 101 -9.95 8.36 -11.71
CA TYR A 101 -11.02 7.36 -11.88
C TYR A 101 -11.66 6.90 -10.57
N SER A 102 -11.21 7.44 -9.44
CA SER A 102 -11.80 7.26 -8.12
C SER A 102 -11.37 8.37 -7.17
N GLU A 103 -12.06 8.51 -6.03
CA GLU A 103 -11.63 9.41 -4.94
C GLU A 103 -10.32 8.95 -4.31
N ALA A 104 -10.07 7.64 -4.28
CA ALA A 104 -8.82 7.06 -3.81
C ALA A 104 -7.63 7.44 -4.73
N ASP A 105 -7.80 7.38 -6.06
CA ASP A 105 -6.79 7.82 -7.03
C ASP A 105 -6.49 9.32 -6.89
N GLU A 106 -7.53 10.16 -6.79
CA GLU A 106 -7.37 11.61 -6.52
C GLU A 106 -6.57 11.84 -5.22
N TYR A 107 -6.91 11.12 -4.15
CA TYR A 107 -6.22 11.23 -2.87
C TYR A 107 -4.74 10.84 -2.97
N LEU A 108 -4.43 9.70 -3.61
CA LEU A 108 -3.05 9.24 -3.78
C LEU A 108 -2.21 10.22 -4.59
N ARG A 109 -2.72 10.73 -5.73
CA ARG A 109 -1.99 11.68 -6.58
C ARG A 109 -1.72 12.99 -5.84
N ASN A 110 -2.69 13.51 -5.10
CA ASN A 110 -2.53 14.69 -4.27
C ASN A 110 -1.50 14.45 -3.15
N LEU A 111 -1.57 13.31 -2.46
CA LEU A 111 -0.62 12.93 -1.42
C LEU A 111 0.82 12.88 -1.94
N LEU A 112 1.06 12.18 -3.05
CA LEU A 112 2.38 12.08 -3.68
C LEU A 112 2.91 13.45 -4.11
N THR A 113 2.04 14.31 -4.63
CA THR A 113 2.39 15.68 -5.00
C THR A 113 2.81 16.50 -3.77
N GLU A 114 2.15 16.35 -2.64
CA GLU A 114 2.51 17.02 -1.39
C GLU A 114 3.79 16.47 -0.79
N ILE A 115 3.98 15.15 -0.79
CA ILE A 115 5.23 14.50 -0.35
C ILE A 115 6.41 15.02 -1.16
N SER A 116 6.29 15.13 -2.49
CA SER A 116 7.35 15.64 -3.37
C SER A 116 7.74 17.09 -3.08
N LYS A 117 6.82 17.89 -2.56
CA LYS A 117 7.07 19.29 -2.12
C LYS A 117 7.64 19.38 -0.70
N GLY A 118 7.81 18.23 -0.01
CA GLY A 118 8.23 18.19 1.40
C GLY A 118 7.18 18.72 2.37
N ALA A 119 5.93 18.83 1.90
CA ALA A 119 4.76 19.27 2.66
C ALA A 119 3.76 18.10 2.78
N GLY A 120 2.77 18.27 3.61
CA GLY A 120 1.65 17.35 3.72
C GLY A 120 1.63 16.56 5.03
N LYS A 121 0.47 16.58 5.65
CA LYS A 121 0.15 15.70 6.78
C LYS A 121 -0.40 14.40 6.21
N ILE A 122 0.28 13.30 6.46
CA ILE A 122 -0.17 11.97 6.06
C ILE A 122 -1.23 11.48 7.06
N GLU A 123 -2.38 11.07 6.56
CA GLU A 123 -3.43 10.41 7.35
C GLU A 123 -3.26 8.89 7.18
N LYS A 124 -2.59 8.24 8.14
CA LYS A 124 -2.17 6.83 8.05
C LYS A 124 -3.31 5.90 7.63
N GLU A 125 -4.46 5.98 8.30
CA GLU A 125 -5.61 5.12 8.03
C GLU A 125 -6.08 5.24 6.57
N LYS A 126 -6.18 6.46 6.04
CA LYS A 126 -6.58 6.67 4.65
C LYS A 126 -5.56 6.15 3.64
N VAL A 127 -4.27 6.27 3.99
CA VAL A 127 -3.19 5.72 3.15
C VAL A 127 -3.31 4.20 3.10
N MET A 128 -3.42 3.53 4.24
CA MET A 128 -3.54 2.07 4.31
C MET A 128 -4.75 1.56 3.50
N ASP A 129 -5.88 2.27 3.53
CA ASP A 129 -7.08 1.91 2.75
C ASP A 129 -6.88 1.95 1.22
N VAL A 130 -5.86 2.66 0.72
CA VAL A 130 -5.66 2.89 -0.73
C VAL A 130 -4.31 2.40 -1.28
N LEU A 131 -3.44 1.84 -0.44
CA LEU A 131 -2.11 1.37 -0.83
C LEU A 131 -2.13 0.41 -2.03
N PHE A 132 -3.10 -0.49 -2.08
CA PHE A 132 -3.24 -1.49 -3.14
C PHE A 132 -3.48 -0.88 -4.54
N MET A 133 -3.76 0.41 -4.63
CA MET A 133 -3.97 1.15 -5.89
C MET A 133 -2.71 1.87 -6.36
N ALA A 134 -1.71 2.02 -5.50
CA ALA A 134 -0.46 2.71 -5.80
C ALA A 134 0.55 1.76 -6.46
N GLU A 135 1.48 2.31 -7.23
CA GLU A 135 2.62 1.55 -7.74
C GLU A 135 3.64 1.28 -6.62
N GLU A 136 4.39 0.18 -6.70
CA GLU A 136 5.38 -0.22 -5.68
C GLU A 136 6.33 0.92 -5.28
N LYS A 137 6.79 1.69 -6.26
CA LYS A 137 7.64 2.86 -6.03
C LYS A 137 6.91 3.96 -5.25
N GLU A 138 5.66 4.22 -5.57
CA GLU A 138 4.83 5.23 -4.90
C GLU A 138 4.57 4.85 -3.45
N VAL A 139 4.30 3.57 -3.19
CA VAL A 139 4.17 3.06 -1.81
C VAL A 139 5.47 3.25 -1.04
N SER A 140 6.63 2.96 -1.65
CA SER A 140 7.93 3.19 -1.01
C SER A 140 8.17 4.67 -0.66
N GLU A 141 7.80 5.60 -1.54
CA GLU A 141 7.90 7.04 -1.29
C GLU A 141 6.97 7.49 -0.15
N ILE A 142 5.75 6.97 -0.11
CA ILE A 142 4.77 7.22 0.96
C ILE A 142 5.31 6.66 2.28
N PHE A 143 5.82 5.43 2.30
CA PHE A 143 6.38 4.80 3.49
C PHE A 143 7.56 5.60 4.05
N ALA A 144 8.50 6.03 3.19
CA ALA A 144 9.61 6.89 3.60
C ALA A 144 9.12 8.20 4.25
N ALA A 145 8.08 8.82 3.69
CA ALA A 145 7.50 10.04 4.25
C ALA A 145 6.81 9.80 5.59
N MET A 146 6.13 8.66 5.77
CA MET A 146 5.52 8.25 7.04
C MET A 146 6.59 8.02 8.13
N LEU A 147 7.67 7.31 7.80
CA LEU A 147 8.82 7.11 8.71
C LEU A 147 9.43 8.46 9.13
N LYS A 148 9.66 9.36 8.16
CA LYS A 148 10.20 10.70 8.42
C LYS A 148 9.30 11.57 9.32
N GLN A 149 7.99 11.34 9.29
CA GLN A 149 7.03 12.00 10.21
C GLN A 149 6.97 11.32 11.58
N GLY A 150 7.77 10.28 11.83
CA GLY A 150 7.82 9.56 13.10
C GLY A 150 6.57 8.74 13.39
N MET A 151 5.90 8.26 12.36
CA MET A 151 4.72 7.41 12.52
C MET A 151 5.12 6.03 13.05
N THR A 152 4.27 5.48 13.90
CA THR A 152 4.38 4.12 14.41
C THR A 152 3.43 3.20 13.65
N PHE A 153 3.83 1.93 13.51
CA PHE A 153 3.09 0.92 12.76
C PHE A 153 2.86 -0.32 13.60
N SER A 154 1.74 -0.99 13.41
CA SER A 154 1.57 -2.36 13.89
C SER A 154 2.39 -3.34 13.03
N PRO A 155 2.64 -4.59 13.49
CA PRO A 155 3.25 -5.63 12.67
C PRO A 155 2.54 -5.82 11.33
N ASP A 156 1.21 -5.88 11.33
CA ASP A 156 0.38 -6.06 10.12
C ASP A 156 0.51 -4.88 9.14
N GLU A 157 0.52 -3.65 9.65
CA GLU A 157 0.71 -2.45 8.81
C GLU A 157 2.09 -2.41 8.15
N LEU A 158 3.15 -2.79 8.88
CA LEU A 158 4.50 -2.88 8.31
C LEU A 158 4.59 -3.95 7.23
N GLN A 159 4.00 -5.11 7.48
CA GLN A 159 3.93 -6.20 6.52
C GLN A 159 3.21 -5.77 5.25
N GLU A 160 2.05 -5.12 5.38
CA GLU A 160 1.28 -4.61 4.25
C GLU A 160 2.06 -3.58 3.43
N LEU A 161 2.71 -2.60 4.08
CA LEU A 161 3.57 -1.61 3.43
C LEU A 161 4.72 -2.27 2.65
N LEU A 162 5.37 -3.30 3.19
CA LEU A 162 6.44 -4.02 2.51
C LEU A 162 5.93 -4.88 1.34
N ILE A 163 4.74 -5.46 1.45
CA ILE A 163 4.11 -6.26 0.38
C ILE A 163 3.78 -5.40 -0.84
N TYR A 164 3.26 -4.20 -0.64
CA TYR A 164 2.85 -3.30 -1.73
C TYR A 164 3.97 -2.38 -2.23
N SER A 165 5.14 -2.33 -1.58
CA SER A 165 6.26 -1.47 -1.94
C SER A 165 7.36 -2.22 -2.71
N ASP A 166 8.32 -1.46 -3.27
CA ASP A 166 9.64 -2.01 -3.59
C ASP A 166 10.33 -2.41 -2.27
N ALA A 167 10.33 -3.70 -1.98
CA ALA A 167 10.78 -4.23 -0.70
C ALA A 167 12.23 -3.87 -0.38
N ALA A 168 13.14 -3.83 -1.39
CA ALA A 168 14.54 -3.47 -1.17
C ALA A 168 14.71 -1.99 -0.80
N VAL A 169 13.98 -1.11 -1.49
CA VAL A 169 13.96 0.33 -1.23
C VAL A 169 13.34 0.62 0.14
N SER A 170 12.20 0.02 0.44
CA SER A 170 11.48 0.21 1.71
C SER A 170 12.26 -0.34 2.90
N THR A 171 12.96 -1.46 2.74
CA THR A 171 13.86 -2.00 3.76
C THR A 171 15.02 -1.04 4.05
N SER A 172 15.58 -0.37 3.02
CA SER A 172 16.63 0.62 3.23
C SER A 172 16.12 1.83 4.01
N TYR A 173 14.91 2.32 3.72
CA TYR A 173 14.30 3.40 4.50
C TYR A 173 14.05 3.01 5.96
N LEU A 174 13.63 1.77 6.18
CA LEU A 174 13.42 1.24 7.52
C LEU A 174 14.75 1.13 8.30
N ALA A 175 15.81 0.64 7.65
CA ALA A 175 17.14 0.57 8.24
C ALA A 175 17.68 1.98 8.59
N ASP A 176 17.52 2.96 7.69
CA ASP A 176 17.90 4.35 7.94
C ASP A 176 17.15 4.92 9.17
N ALA A 177 15.85 4.64 9.31
CA ALA A 177 15.06 5.09 10.45
C ALA A 177 15.54 4.45 11.78
N VAL A 178 15.89 3.16 11.76
CA VAL A 178 16.45 2.46 12.92
C VAL A 178 17.81 3.05 13.32
N GLU A 179 18.74 3.19 12.38
CA GLU A 179 20.10 3.71 12.62
C GLU A 179 20.10 5.15 13.13
N ASN A 180 19.18 5.99 12.64
CA ASN A 180 19.06 7.39 13.06
C ASN A 180 18.37 7.57 14.42
N GLY A 181 17.86 6.47 15.02
CA GLY A 181 17.14 6.51 16.28
C GLY A 181 15.72 7.10 16.17
N ASP A 182 15.25 7.28 14.93
CA ASP A 182 13.87 7.69 14.63
C ASP A 182 12.89 6.52 14.83
N SER A 183 13.42 5.32 14.98
CA SER A 183 12.67 4.09 15.18
C SER A 183 12.27 3.87 16.63
N ARG A 184 11.38 4.69 17.13
CA ARG A 184 10.55 4.30 18.28
C ARG A 184 9.57 3.16 17.93
N SER A 185 9.79 2.50 16.78
CA SER A 185 8.74 1.76 16.10
C SER A 185 9.08 0.34 15.64
N LEU A 186 10.28 -0.15 15.88
CA LEU A 186 10.56 -1.57 15.64
C LEU A 186 10.88 -2.26 16.97
N ASP A 187 9.88 -2.83 17.55
CA ASP A 187 10.06 -3.81 18.60
C ASP A 187 10.28 -5.22 17.98
N ARG A 188 10.52 -6.19 18.85
CA ARG A 188 10.77 -7.58 18.46
C ARG A 188 9.63 -8.17 17.61
N GLU A 189 8.37 -7.90 17.98
CA GLU A 189 7.20 -8.45 17.30
C GLU A 189 7.08 -7.89 15.88
N GLN A 190 7.32 -6.58 15.73
CA GLN A 190 7.34 -5.91 14.45
C GLN A 190 8.45 -6.45 13.54
N LEU A 191 9.66 -6.66 14.08
CA LEU A 191 10.77 -7.20 13.31
C LEU A 191 10.50 -8.63 12.84
N SER A 192 10.02 -9.51 13.71
CA SER A 192 9.62 -10.88 13.34
C SER A 192 8.57 -10.87 12.22
N ALA A 193 7.60 -9.99 12.27
CA ALA A 193 6.57 -9.89 11.24
C ALA A 193 7.13 -9.47 9.87
N VAL A 194 8.20 -8.69 9.81
CA VAL A 194 8.74 -8.16 8.55
C VAL A 194 9.92 -8.96 7.98
N ILE A 195 10.58 -9.81 8.75
CA ILE A 195 11.71 -10.63 8.30
C ILE A 195 11.48 -11.34 6.96
N PRO A 196 10.32 -11.95 6.68
CA PRO A 196 10.07 -12.61 5.39
C PRO A 196 10.01 -11.66 4.20
N TYR A 197 9.80 -10.36 4.43
CA TYR A 197 9.53 -9.36 3.40
C TYR A 197 10.69 -8.39 3.16
N ILE A 198 11.60 -8.22 4.13
CA ILE A 198 12.76 -7.34 3.99
C ILE A 198 13.78 -7.91 3.01
N LYS A 199 14.39 -7.04 2.17
CA LYS A 199 15.32 -7.44 1.10
C LYS A 199 16.44 -6.42 0.89
N GLY A 200 17.48 -6.86 0.14
CA GLY A 200 18.57 -6.02 -0.31
C GLY A 200 19.53 -5.61 0.81
N GLU A 201 20.39 -4.63 0.52
CA GLU A 201 21.45 -4.16 1.45
C GLU A 201 20.87 -3.61 2.77
N GLY A 202 19.68 -3.01 2.73
CA GLY A 202 18.98 -2.52 3.92
C GLY A 202 18.65 -3.62 4.91
N ARG A 203 18.45 -4.86 4.46
CA ARG A 203 18.18 -6.03 5.30
C ARG A 203 19.36 -6.31 6.24
N ILE A 204 20.59 -6.40 5.71
CA ILE A 204 21.79 -6.66 6.50
C ILE A 204 21.99 -5.54 7.53
N ARG A 205 21.79 -4.28 7.15
CA ARG A 205 21.89 -3.12 8.05
C ARG A 205 20.88 -3.22 9.19
N LEU A 206 19.63 -3.57 8.87
CA LEU A 206 18.55 -3.73 9.85
C LEU A 206 18.86 -4.86 10.83
N LEU A 207 19.27 -6.03 10.33
CA LEU A 207 19.65 -7.18 11.13
C LEU A 207 20.86 -6.86 12.04
N ASN A 208 21.87 -6.17 11.52
CA ASN A 208 23.02 -5.72 12.33
C ASN A 208 22.62 -4.76 13.44
N ALA A 209 21.73 -3.80 13.16
CA ALA A 209 21.26 -2.86 14.17
C ALA A 209 20.50 -3.55 15.31
N MET A 210 19.83 -4.68 15.01
CA MET A 210 19.02 -5.44 15.95
C MET A 210 19.75 -6.62 16.58
N SER A 211 20.91 -7.06 16.04
CA SER A 211 21.63 -8.28 16.48
C SER A 211 22.04 -8.21 17.96
N GLY A 212 22.40 -7.02 18.46
CA GLY A 212 22.78 -6.82 19.86
C GLY A 212 21.67 -7.01 20.88
N GLU A 213 20.41 -6.96 20.45
CA GLU A 213 19.21 -7.07 21.28
C GLU A 213 18.42 -8.35 21.02
N ALA A 214 18.81 -9.12 19.97
CA ALA A 214 18.10 -10.34 19.61
C ALA A 214 18.18 -11.38 20.73
N ALA A 215 17.02 -11.83 21.21
CA ALA A 215 16.91 -12.99 22.08
C ALA A 215 17.07 -14.28 21.25
N PHE A 216 17.45 -15.39 21.88
CA PHE A 216 17.60 -16.68 21.21
C PHE A 216 16.35 -17.09 20.41
N ASP A 217 15.17 -16.89 20.98
CA ASP A 217 13.88 -17.21 20.33
C ASP A 217 13.70 -16.47 19.00
N CYS A 218 14.26 -15.26 18.84
CA CYS A 218 14.25 -14.55 17.57
C CYS A 218 15.12 -15.21 16.51
N LEU A 219 16.31 -15.68 16.89
CA LEU A 219 17.21 -16.39 15.98
C LEU A 219 16.54 -17.67 15.45
N GLU A 220 15.91 -18.45 16.33
CA GLU A 220 15.18 -19.65 15.96
C GLU A 220 14.01 -19.35 15.01
N GLU A 221 13.26 -18.27 15.26
CA GLU A 221 12.14 -17.83 14.44
C GLU A 221 12.61 -17.33 13.06
N TRP A 222 13.74 -16.62 12.99
CA TRP A 222 14.23 -15.97 11.78
C TRP A 222 15.06 -16.89 10.88
N ALA A 223 15.71 -17.91 11.43
CA ALA A 223 16.59 -18.82 10.70
C ALA A 223 16.02 -19.32 9.35
N PRO A 224 14.72 -19.71 9.23
CA PRO A 224 14.16 -20.17 7.95
C PRO A 224 14.10 -19.12 6.84
N TYR A 225 14.26 -17.84 7.16
CA TYR A 225 14.10 -16.69 6.24
C TYR A 225 15.41 -16.00 5.90
N LEU A 226 16.52 -16.42 6.52
CA LEU A 226 17.84 -15.84 6.36
C LEU A 226 18.66 -16.59 5.31
N GLU A 227 19.52 -15.88 4.60
CA GLU A 227 20.58 -16.47 3.78
C GLU A 227 21.70 -16.96 4.69
N ASP A 228 22.52 -17.91 4.22
CA ASP A 228 23.54 -18.59 5.04
C ASP A 228 24.52 -17.59 5.69
N ASP A 229 24.98 -16.58 4.98
CA ASP A 229 25.89 -15.55 5.47
C ASP A 229 25.23 -14.60 6.49
N GLU A 230 23.95 -14.28 6.31
CA GLU A 230 23.18 -13.48 7.26
C GLU A 230 22.96 -14.25 8.57
N TRP A 231 22.60 -15.53 8.42
CA TRP A 231 22.39 -16.44 9.53
C TRP A 231 23.67 -16.61 10.36
N GLU A 232 24.78 -16.93 9.70
CA GLU A 232 26.09 -17.06 10.34
C GLU A 232 26.46 -15.78 11.11
N MET A 233 26.32 -14.62 10.48
CA MET A 233 26.62 -13.33 11.11
C MET A 233 25.83 -13.11 12.40
N LEU A 234 24.51 -13.32 12.36
CA LEU A 234 23.64 -13.11 13.53
C LEU A 234 23.92 -14.09 14.65
N LEU A 235 24.14 -15.35 14.31
CA LEU A 235 24.45 -16.40 15.29
C LEU A 235 25.79 -16.16 15.97
N MET A 236 26.82 -15.76 15.19
CA MET A 236 28.14 -15.44 15.75
C MET A 236 28.09 -14.22 16.66
N ASP A 237 27.39 -13.16 16.29
CA ASP A 237 27.22 -11.98 17.14
C ASP A 237 26.45 -12.29 18.44
N TYR A 238 25.47 -13.17 18.36
CA TYR A 238 24.78 -13.67 19.56
C TYR A 238 25.71 -14.46 20.48
N THR A 239 26.52 -15.38 19.92
CA THR A 239 27.40 -16.26 20.70
C THR A 239 28.62 -15.54 21.28
N ASP A 240 29.01 -14.39 20.72
CA ASP A 240 30.02 -13.52 21.31
C ASP A 240 29.60 -12.96 22.68
N LYS A 241 28.30 -12.84 22.91
CA LYS A 241 27.72 -12.26 24.13
C LYS A 241 27.07 -13.32 25.04
N ASN A 242 26.69 -14.48 24.49
CA ASN A 242 25.88 -15.46 25.18
C ASN A 242 26.42 -16.88 24.90
N LYS A 243 26.46 -17.73 25.92
CA LYS A 243 26.71 -19.16 25.72
C LYS A 243 25.42 -19.87 25.36
N LEU A 244 25.45 -20.69 24.30
CA LEU A 244 24.31 -21.53 23.92
C LEU A 244 24.22 -22.74 24.84
N THR A 245 23.02 -23.11 25.24
CA THR A 245 22.73 -24.37 25.89
C THR A 245 22.66 -25.48 24.85
N TYR A 246 22.85 -26.73 25.28
CA TYR A 246 22.72 -27.89 24.41
C TYR A 246 21.34 -27.99 23.74
N SER A 247 20.27 -27.61 24.44
CA SER A 247 18.92 -27.57 23.89
C SER A 247 18.78 -26.54 22.77
N GLN A 248 19.43 -25.38 22.93
CA GLN A 248 19.43 -24.30 21.90
C GLN A 248 20.20 -24.72 20.65
N ILE A 249 21.34 -25.38 20.81
CA ILE A 249 22.10 -25.93 19.66
C ILE A 249 21.26 -26.97 18.91
N LEU A 250 20.55 -27.82 19.62
CA LEU A 250 19.67 -28.83 18.98
C LEU A 250 18.51 -28.19 18.20
N SER A 251 17.92 -27.11 18.68
CA SER A 251 16.84 -26.47 17.97
C SER A 251 17.31 -25.73 16.69
N LEU A 252 18.57 -25.27 16.70
CA LEU A 252 19.19 -24.62 15.53
C LEU A 252 19.80 -25.64 14.54
N TYR A 253 19.97 -26.90 14.93
CA TYR A 253 20.66 -27.90 14.12
C TYR A 253 20.22 -28.00 12.65
N PRO A 254 18.92 -27.81 12.29
CA PRO A 254 18.50 -27.78 10.89
C PRO A 254 19.08 -26.67 10.04
N TYR A 255 19.64 -25.63 10.66
CA TYR A 255 20.17 -24.42 10.05
C TYR A 255 21.70 -24.29 10.22
N LEU A 256 22.37 -25.34 10.76
CA LEU A 256 23.81 -25.36 10.99
C LEU A 256 24.48 -26.28 9.97
N ASP A 257 25.49 -25.79 9.29
CA ASP A 257 26.42 -26.63 8.53
C ASP A 257 27.59 -27.13 9.40
N GLU A 258 28.46 -27.98 8.84
CA GLU A 258 29.59 -28.56 9.56
C GLU A 258 30.59 -27.46 10.00
N GLU A 259 30.84 -26.45 9.17
CA GLU A 259 31.80 -25.37 9.46
C GLU A 259 31.29 -24.50 10.62
N LEU A 260 30.00 -24.20 10.61
CA LEU A 260 29.38 -23.35 11.63
C LEU A 260 29.32 -24.11 12.99
N ILE A 261 29.09 -25.40 12.96
CA ILE A 261 29.15 -26.28 14.18
C ILE A 261 30.56 -26.24 14.78
N GLU A 262 31.62 -26.43 13.97
CA GLU A 262 33.02 -26.40 14.46
C GLU A 262 33.33 -25.04 15.11
N ARG A 263 32.92 -23.94 14.50
CA ARG A 263 33.13 -22.59 15.03
C ARG A 263 32.35 -22.31 16.31
N LEU A 264 31.16 -22.88 16.44
CA LEU A 264 30.37 -22.80 17.68
C LEU A 264 31.06 -23.57 18.83
N ASP A 265 31.59 -24.76 18.56
CA ASP A 265 32.31 -25.55 19.56
C ASP A 265 33.55 -24.83 20.06
N GLU A 266 34.34 -24.20 19.15
CA GLU A 266 35.51 -23.41 19.54
C GLU A 266 35.17 -22.23 20.46
N LYS A 267 33.99 -21.63 20.32
CA LYS A 267 33.56 -20.51 21.17
C LYS A 267 32.96 -20.91 22.51
N GLN A 268 32.55 -22.17 22.63
CA GLN A 268 31.94 -22.69 23.87
C GLN A 268 32.98 -23.16 24.92
N ASP A 269 34.19 -23.51 24.47
CA ASP A 269 35.32 -23.85 25.30
C ASP A 269 35.97 -22.60 25.94
#